data_90639535abc46960455dcb8fe914b31f
#
_entry.id   90639535abc46960455dcb8fe914b31f
#
_cell.length_a   1.000
_cell.length_b   1.000
_cell.length_c   1.000
_cell.angle_alpha   90.00
_cell.angle_beta   90.00
_cell.angle_gamma   90.00
#
_symmetry.space_group_name_H-M   'P 1'
#
loop_
_entity.id
_entity.type
_entity.pdbx_description
1 polymer ?
#
loop_
_entity_poly.entity_id
_entity_poly.type
_entity_poly.pdbx_seq_one_letter_code
_entity_poly.pdbx_strand_id
1 'polypeptide(L)'
;MSNVPTLEDLPPLEGKRVLLRADFNVPLADGVITDDLRIRAALPTIQWLLDHGAAVTACTHLGRPKGTADPRYSVEPVRKRLAELAPGVELLENLRFDPGEEADDPAFAARLIEGFDAYVNDAFGASHRAHASIVGPPQVLPSAAGRLLAKEVDVLLGLRDNPKRPFVAILGGSKVSDKLKVIEALLGVADEVLIGGGMCFTFWAAQGHAIGDSLFEPDMVDACKALLDAGKAIVLPSDVTALGPGGELFKPEAGGEVRQAGTSLPAGWKGVDIGPGTAAEFGDRIAEARTVFWNGPMGVFEDPRFEAGTRAVAEAVADTSAFTVVGGGDSAAALAQFDLDDRIDHVSTGGGASLELLEEGDLPGLRALREGMR
;
A
#
# COMPACT_ATOMS: atom_id res chain seq x y z
N MET A 1 6.45 -0.63 20.15
CA MET A 1 5.70 0.64 20.15
C MET A 1 6.55 1.67 19.40
N SER A 2 5.99 2.30 18.41
CA SER A 2 6.68 3.36 17.68
C SER A 2 6.96 4.51 18.64
N ASN A 3 8.22 4.89 18.77
CA ASN A 3 8.62 6.03 19.63
C ASN A 3 8.41 7.36 18.86
N VAL A 4 7.34 7.44 18.05
CA VAL A 4 7.00 8.62 17.25
C VAL A 4 6.09 9.51 18.08
N PRO A 5 6.36 10.84 18.16
CA PRO A 5 5.50 11.77 18.87
C PRO A 5 4.07 11.75 18.35
N THR A 6 3.12 11.78 19.25
CA THR A 6 1.67 11.81 18.95
C THR A 6 1.13 13.22 19.03
N LEU A 7 -0.12 13.43 18.63
CA LEU A 7 -0.77 14.75 18.73
C LEU A 7 -0.81 15.28 20.15
N GLU A 8 -0.89 14.39 21.15
CA GLU A 8 -0.90 14.72 22.58
C GLU A 8 0.44 15.27 23.10
N ASP A 9 1.53 15.03 22.36
CA ASP A 9 2.87 15.53 22.72
C ASP A 9 3.11 16.96 22.22
N LEU A 10 2.18 17.51 21.40
CA LEU A 10 2.27 18.88 20.91
C LEU A 10 2.01 19.91 22.04
N PRO A 11 2.62 21.10 21.97
CA PRO A 11 2.27 22.20 22.87
C PRO A 11 0.79 22.62 22.67
N PRO A 12 0.22 23.39 23.62
CA PRO A 12 -1.15 23.90 23.45
C PRO A 12 -1.36 24.62 22.13
N LEU A 13 -2.42 24.23 21.39
CA LEU A 13 -2.66 24.66 20.00
C LEU A 13 -3.70 25.78 19.87
N GLU A 14 -4.31 26.25 20.95
CA GLU A 14 -5.30 27.35 20.92
C GLU A 14 -4.72 28.58 20.21
N GLY A 15 -5.36 29.00 19.12
CA GLY A 15 -4.92 30.12 18.29
C GLY A 15 -3.62 29.91 17.50
N LYS A 16 -3.06 28.70 17.48
CA LYS A 16 -1.83 28.35 16.77
C LYS A 16 -2.08 27.95 15.33
N ARG A 17 -1.16 28.31 14.44
CA ARG A 17 -1.19 27.89 13.04
C ARG A 17 -0.45 26.56 12.89
N VAL A 18 -1.16 25.53 12.44
CA VAL A 18 -0.62 24.18 12.25
C VAL A 18 -0.55 23.84 10.76
N LEU A 19 0.64 23.44 10.30
CA LEU A 19 0.82 22.87 8.98
C LEU A 19 0.56 21.35 9.05
N LEU A 20 -0.48 20.88 8.36
CA LEU A 20 -0.82 19.47 8.26
C LEU A 20 -0.36 18.90 6.93
N ARG A 21 0.64 18.02 6.92
CA ARG A 21 1.01 17.25 5.73
C ARG A 21 0.11 16.03 5.61
N ALA A 22 -0.80 16.04 4.66
CA ALA A 22 -1.73 14.94 4.38
C ALA A 22 -1.44 14.29 3.01
N ASP A 23 -1.85 13.04 2.82
CA ASP A 23 -1.78 12.36 1.52
C ASP A 23 -3.16 12.39 0.82
N PHE A 24 -3.45 13.49 0.14
CA PHE A 24 -4.65 13.67 -0.66
C PHE A 24 -4.40 13.37 -2.15
N ASN A 25 -3.47 12.47 -2.43
CA ASN A 25 -3.21 12.01 -3.80
C ASN A 25 -4.31 11.04 -4.26
N VAL A 26 -5.50 11.58 -4.46
CA VAL A 26 -6.72 10.86 -4.87
C VAL A 26 -6.75 10.61 -6.38
N PRO A 27 -7.41 9.54 -6.85
CA PRO A 27 -7.63 9.33 -8.27
C PRO A 27 -8.62 10.35 -8.85
N LEU A 28 -8.28 10.86 -10.03
CA LEU A 28 -9.11 11.80 -10.78
C LEU A 28 -9.47 11.22 -12.16
N ALA A 29 -10.75 11.35 -12.55
CA ALA A 29 -11.19 11.14 -13.93
C ALA A 29 -11.83 12.45 -14.41
N ASP A 30 -11.30 13.01 -15.50
CA ASP A 30 -11.77 14.28 -16.08
C ASP A 30 -11.87 15.43 -15.05
N GLY A 31 -10.93 15.48 -14.11
CA GLY A 31 -10.89 16.49 -13.05
C GLY A 31 -11.88 16.27 -11.91
N VAL A 32 -12.57 15.11 -11.86
CA VAL A 32 -13.48 14.72 -10.79
C VAL A 32 -12.83 13.64 -9.94
N ILE A 33 -12.95 13.76 -8.62
CA ILE A 33 -12.48 12.75 -7.68
C ILE A 33 -13.37 11.51 -7.83
N THR A 34 -12.76 10.35 -8.11
CA THR A 34 -13.47 9.07 -8.24
C THR A 34 -13.49 8.29 -6.92
N ASP A 35 -12.54 8.58 -6.02
CA ASP A 35 -12.47 8.00 -4.68
C ASP A 35 -11.86 9.03 -3.73
N ASP A 36 -12.56 9.36 -2.64
CA ASP A 36 -12.15 10.34 -1.62
C ASP A 36 -11.64 9.71 -0.30
N LEU A 37 -11.41 8.39 -0.29
CA LEU A 37 -10.99 7.65 0.90
C LEU A 37 -9.80 8.29 1.62
N ARG A 38 -8.78 8.74 0.88
CA ARG A 38 -7.58 9.39 1.44
C ARG A 38 -7.90 10.72 2.14
N ILE A 39 -8.87 11.47 1.65
CA ILE A 39 -9.30 12.71 2.32
C ILE A 39 -10.05 12.36 3.61
N ARG A 40 -10.98 11.40 3.54
CA ARG A 40 -11.73 10.93 4.72
C ARG A 40 -10.84 10.34 5.80
N ALA A 41 -9.79 9.62 5.41
CA ALA A 41 -8.85 9.00 6.35
C ALA A 41 -8.08 10.03 7.21
N ALA A 42 -7.89 11.26 6.73
CA ALA A 42 -7.24 12.33 7.48
C ALA A 42 -8.21 13.13 8.39
N LEU A 43 -9.53 12.95 8.25
CA LEU A 43 -10.52 13.72 9.03
C LEU A 43 -10.34 13.57 10.55
N PRO A 44 -10.02 12.39 11.13
CA PRO A 44 -9.79 12.28 12.57
C PRO A 44 -8.67 13.18 13.08
N THR A 45 -7.58 13.34 12.31
CA THR A 45 -6.49 14.27 12.62
C THR A 45 -6.94 15.72 12.53
N ILE A 46 -7.61 16.06 11.43
CA ILE A 46 -8.13 17.41 11.20
C ILE A 46 -9.09 17.81 12.32
N GLN A 47 -10.05 16.96 12.65
CA GLN A 47 -11.03 17.23 13.69
C GLN A 47 -10.35 17.44 15.05
N TRP A 48 -9.38 16.58 15.39
CA TRP A 48 -8.64 16.74 16.64
C TRP A 48 -7.92 18.10 16.73
N LEU A 49 -7.28 18.54 15.65
CA LEU A 49 -6.60 19.84 15.59
C LEU A 49 -7.58 21.01 15.75
N LEU A 50 -8.72 20.96 15.07
CA LEU A 50 -9.77 21.99 15.16
C LEU A 50 -10.38 22.03 16.56
N ASP A 51 -10.65 20.90 17.20
CA ASP A 51 -11.18 20.79 18.56
C ASP A 51 -10.21 21.35 19.61
N HIS A 52 -8.91 21.41 19.29
CA HIS A 52 -7.88 22.03 20.13
C HIS A 52 -7.57 23.48 19.76
N GLY A 53 -8.44 24.11 18.96
CA GLY A 53 -8.38 25.54 18.64
C GLY A 53 -7.29 25.92 17.64
N ALA A 54 -6.72 24.97 16.89
CA ALA A 54 -5.73 25.25 15.87
C ALA A 54 -6.34 25.84 14.60
N ALA A 55 -5.63 26.78 13.96
CA ALA A 55 -5.86 27.19 12.59
C ALA A 55 -5.09 26.24 11.65
N VAL A 56 -5.80 25.36 10.95
CA VAL A 56 -5.20 24.28 10.16
C VAL A 56 -5.04 24.69 8.70
N THR A 57 -3.80 24.60 8.20
CA THR A 57 -3.50 24.68 6.77
C THR A 57 -2.91 23.33 6.34
N ALA A 58 -3.61 22.62 5.46
CA ALA A 58 -3.15 21.35 4.90
C ALA A 58 -2.25 21.59 3.69
N CYS A 59 -1.29 20.69 3.50
CA CYS A 59 -0.47 20.60 2.28
C CYS A 59 -0.40 19.15 1.80
N THR A 60 -0.36 18.98 0.49
CA THR A 60 -0.38 17.66 -0.15
C THR A 60 0.34 17.68 -1.49
N HIS A 61 0.51 16.50 -2.06
CA HIS A 61 0.88 16.36 -3.47
C HIS A 61 -0.27 15.69 -4.25
N LEU A 62 -0.31 15.91 -5.55
CA LEU A 62 -1.23 15.24 -6.47
C LEU A 62 -0.47 14.87 -7.75
N GLY A 63 -0.44 13.58 -8.08
CA GLY A 63 0.22 13.07 -9.25
C GLY A 63 1.74 13.33 -9.31
N ARG A 64 2.26 13.45 -10.54
CA ARG A 64 3.71 13.62 -10.81
C ARG A 64 3.98 14.76 -11.79
N PRO A 65 3.83 16.01 -11.41
CA PRO A 65 4.02 17.18 -12.29
C PRO A 65 5.50 17.51 -12.59
N LYS A 66 6.46 16.82 -11.95
CA LYS A 66 7.90 16.96 -12.19
C LYS A 66 8.44 18.40 -11.97
N GLY A 67 8.01 19.06 -10.90
CA GLY A 67 8.48 20.38 -10.54
C GLY A 67 7.92 21.53 -11.39
N THR A 68 6.84 21.31 -12.13
CA THR A 68 6.24 22.32 -13.00
C THR A 68 4.74 22.40 -12.77
N ALA A 69 4.21 23.62 -12.65
CA ALA A 69 2.77 23.82 -12.52
C ALA A 69 2.01 23.33 -13.77
N ASP A 70 1.05 22.42 -13.56
CA ASP A 70 0.23 21.84 -14.61
C ASP A 70 -1.22 21.76 -14.10
N PRO A 71 -2.17 22.39 -14.78
CA PRO A 71 -3.59 22.39 -14.34
C PRO A 71 -4.18 21.00 -14.09
N ARG A 72 -3.68 19.95 -14.76
CA ARG A 72 -4.12 18.56 -14.56
C ARG A 72 -3.82 18.03 -13.16
N TYR A 73 -2.83 18.61 -12.49
CA TYR A 73 -2.38 18.25 -11.15
C TYR A 73 -2.67 19.32 -10.10
N SER A 74 -3.52 20.35 -10.42
CA SER A 74 -4.00 21.27 -9.42
C SER A 74 -4.82 20.57 -8.36
N VAL A 75 -4.65 20.94 -7.10
CA VAL A 75 -5.40 20.40 -5.97
C VAL A 75 -6.80 21.00 -5.83
N GLU A 76 -7.26 21.81 -6.78
CA GLU A 76 -8.55 22.47 -6.71
C GLU A 76 -9.75 21.50 -6.50
N PRO A 77 -9.82 20.31 -7.15
CA PRO A 77 -10.87 19.34 -6.84
C PRO A 77 -10.80 18.85 -5.39
N VAL A 78 -9.58 18.63 -4.87
CA VAL A 78 -9.36 18.23 -3.47
C VAL A 78 -9.77 19.35 -2.51
N ARG A 79 -9.43 20.60 -2.81
CA ARG A 79 -9.81 21.78 -2.02
C ARG A 79 -11.32 21.89 -1.85
N LYS A 80 -12.08 21.72 -2.95
CA LYS A 80 -13.55 21.73 -2.91
C LYS A 80 -14.08 20.62 -2.03
N ARG A 81 -13.56 19.40 -2.20
CA ARG A 81 -14.02 18.26 -1.41
C ARG A 81 -13.64 18.40 0.07
N LEU A 82 -12.45 18.89 0.37
CA LEU A 82 -12.01 19.13 1.74
C LEU A 82 -12.88 20.21 2.42
N ALA A 83 -13.24 21.27 1.71
CA ALA A 83 -14.11 22.33 2.25
C ALA A 83 -15.52 21.82 2.61
N GLU A 84 -16.04 20.81 1.91
CA GLU A 84 -17.31 20.13 2.26
C GLU A 84 -17.17 19.27 3.53
N LEU A 85 -16.04 18.57 3.70
CA LEU A 85 -15.82 17.60 4.77
C LEU A 85 -15.24 18.23 6.04
N ALA A 86 -14.45 19.28 5.92
CA ALA A 86 -13.76 19.98 7.00
C ALA A 86 -13.75 21.49 6.74
N PRO A 87 -14.89 22.18 6.93
CA PRO A 87 -14.97 23.62 6.72
C PRO A 87 -13.95 24.37 7.58
N GLY A 88 -13.28 25.38 7.00
CA GLY A 88 -12.29 26.20 7.68
C GLY A 88 -10.84 25.71 7.59
N VAL A 89 -10.61 24.54 6.99
CA VAL A 89 -9.25 24.07 6.69
C VAL A 89 -8.81 24.63 5.34
N GLU A 90 -7.67 25.33 5.34
CA GLU A 90 -7.03 25.80 4.11
C GLU A 90 -6.21 24.67 3.48
N LEU A 91 -6.09 24.66 2.13
CA LEU A 91 -5.23 23.73 1.40
C LEU A 91 -4.27 24.52 0.50
N LEU A 92 -2.96 24.30 0.69
CA LEU A 92 -1.95 24.85 -0.22
C LEU A 92 -2.06 24.18 -1.60
N GLU A 93 -1.47 24.81 -2.62
CA GLU A 93 -1.38 24.22 -3.95
C GLU A 93 -0.37 23.03 -3.92
N ASN A 94 -0.43 22.19 -4.96
CA ASN A 94 0.36 20.98 -5.10
C ASN A 94 1.85 21.23 -4.83
N LEU A 95 2.38 20.62 -3.76
CA LEU A 95 3.76 20.80 -3.35
C LEU A 95 4.78 20.43 -4.45
N ARG A 96 4.43 19.46 -5.31
CA ARG A 96 5.28 19.00 -6.41
C ARG A 96 5.31 19.92 -7.62
N PHE A 97 4.65 21.08 -7.54
CA PHE A 97 4.86 22.16 -8.52
C PHE A 97 6.20 22.87 -8.28
N ASP A 98 6.75 22.79 -7.07
CA ASP A 98 8.11 23.24 -6.79
C ASP A 98 9.08 22.03 -6.86
N PRO A 99 10.15 22.07 -7.65
CA PRO A 99 11.12 20.99 -7.73
C PRO A 99 11.86 20.74 -6.42
N GLY A 100 11.88 21.72 -5.51
CA GLY A 100 12.49 21.61 -4.19
C GLY A 100 11.78 20.59 -3.27
N GLU A 101 10.50 20.27 -3.51
CA GLU A 101 9.77 19.26 -2.73
C GLU A 101 10.42 17.87 -2.87
N GLU A 102 10.61 17.40 -4.11
CA GLU A 102 11.15 16.06 -4.36
C GLU A 102 12.69 16.02 -4.20
N ALA A 103 13.35 17.19 -4.24
CA ALA A 103 14.80 17.32 -4.06
C ALA A 103 15.23 17.46 -2.60
N ASP A 104 14.29 17.45 -1.64
CA ASP A 104 14.57 17.74 -0.22
C ASP A 104 15.32 19.07 -0.01
N ASP A 105 14.87 20.14 -0.73
CA ASP A 105 15.52 21.45 -0.69
C ASP A 105 15.21 22.15 0.64
N PRO A 106 16.23 22.45 1.47
CA PRO A 106 16.03 23.17 2.73
C PRO A 106 15.41 24.57 2.57
N ALA A 107 15.68 25.24 1.44
CA ALA A 107 15.08 26.55 1.19
C ALA A 107 13.58 26.44 0.88
N PHE A 108 13.15 25.39 0.20
CA PHE A 108 11.74 25.10 0.02
C PHE A 108 11.06 24.77 1.37
N ALA A 109 11.69 23.89 2.17
CA ALA A 109 11.17 23.55 3.49
C ALA A 109 11.02 24.78 4.38
N ALA A 110 11.99 25.69 4.40
CA ALA A 110 11.94 26.93 5.16
C ALA A 110 10.78 27.85 4.73
N ARG A 111 10.57 28.00 3.42
CA ARG A 111 9.41 28.77 2.90
C ARG A 111 8.07 28.12 3.25
N LEU A 112 8.01 26.79 3.20
CA LEU A 112 6.78 26.04 3.48
C LEU A 112 6.30 26.23 4.92
N ILE A 113 7.23 26.28 5.87
CA ILE A 113 6.90 26.39 7.32
C ILE A 113 6.81 27.83 7.81
N GLU A 114 7.03 28.83 6.97
CA GLU A 114 7.02 30.23 7.40
C GLU A 114 5.69 30.63 8.02
N GLY A 115 5.72 31.08 9.27
CA GLY A 115 4.56 31.53 10.01
C GLY A 115 3.69 30.42 10.60
N PHE A 116 4.12 29.17 10.59
CA PHE A 116 3.48 28.08 11.33
C PHE A 116 4.14 27.89 12.70
N ASP A 117 3.34 27.46 13.70
CA ASP A 117 3.77 27.22 15.08
C ASP A 117 4.04 25.73 15.34
N ALA A 118 3.42 24.83 14.60
CA ALA A 118 3.57 23.38 14.73
C ALA A 118 3.34 22.67 13.38
N TYR A 119 3.81 21.44 13.31
CA TYR A 119 3.66 20.59 12.13
C TYR A 119 3.09 19.23 12.51
N VAL A 120 2.20 18.70 11.67
CA VAL A 120 1.67 17.35 11.80
C VAL A 120 1.88 16.59 10.50
N ASN A 121 2.54 15.43 10.57
CA ASN A 121 2.63 14.50 9.45
C ASN A 121 1.53 13.45 9.57
N ASP A 122 0.58 13.46 8.66
CA ASP A 122 -0.49 12.46 8.52
C ASP A 122 -0.44 11.78 7.15
N ALA A 123 0.65 11.96 6.41
CA ALA A 123 0.85 11.45 5.07
C ALA A 123 1.66 10.15 5.07
N PHE A 124 1.11 9.08 5.61
CA PHE A 124 1.80 7.79 5.68
C PHE A 124 2.31 7.33 4.32
N GLY A 125 1.47 7.39 3.26
CA GLY A 125 1.85 6.99 1.91
C GLY A 125 3.01 7.78 1.28
N ALA A 126 3.36 8.96 1.82
CA ALA A 126 4.50 9.75 1.38
C ALA A 126 5.71 9.67 2.34
N SER A 127 5.55 9.10 3.53
CA SER A 127 6.56 9.12 4.60
C SER A 127 7.78 8.22 4.35
N HIS A 128 7.72 7.35 3.32
CA HIS A 128 8.85 6.55 2.85
C HIS A 128 9.85 7.35 2.00
N ARG A 129 9.56 8.60 1.68
CA ARG A 129 10.41 9.47 0.87
C ARG A 129 10.92 10.64 1.69
N ALA A 130 12.22 10.92 1.59
CA ALA A 130 12.83 12.11 2.18
C ALA A 130 12.50 13.36 1.33
N HIS A 131 11.21 13.71 1.24
CA HIS A 131 10.78 14.95 0.60
C HIS A 131 10.82 16.12 1.58
N ALA A 132 11.07 17.33 1.07
CA ALA A 132 11.24 18.53 1.89
C ALA A 132 10.05 18.78 2.84
N SER A 133 8.81 18.52 2.42
CA SER A 133 7.62 18.66 3.27
C SER A 133 7.48 17.56 4.35
N ILE A 134 8.22 16.46 4.23
CA ILE A 134 8.18 15.32 5.16
C ILE A 134 9.28 15.42 6.21
N VAL A 135 10.51 15.68 5.80
CA VAL A 135 11.67 15.62 6.69
C VAL A 135 12.15 17.00 7.18
N GLY A 136 11.85 18.08 6.46
CA GLY A 136 12.26 19.42 6.80
C GLY A 136 11.54 20.03 8.01
N PRO A 137 10.19 20.09 8.05
CA PRO A 137 9.44 20.72 9.12
C PRO A 137 9.76 20.19 10.53
N PRO A 138 9.94 18.86 10.78
CA PRO A 138 10.26 18.35 12.09
C PRO A 138 11.61 18.84 12.66
N GLN A 139 12.51 19.30 11.81
CA GLN A 139 13.82 19.82 12.25
C GLN A 139 13.70 21.22 12.89
N VAL A 140 12.57 21.90 12.69
CA VAL A 140 12.40 23.31 13.08
C VAL A 140 11.20 23.53 13.98
N LEU A 141 10.09 22.83 13.75
CA LEU A 141 8.83 23.01 14.46
C LEU A 141 8.55 21.86 15.43
N PRO A 142 7.86 22.11 16.54
CA PRO A 142 7.20 21.07 17.31
C PRO A 142 6.34 20.22 16.37
N SER A 143 6.58 18.91 16.35
CA SER A 143 6.02 18.02 15.32
C SER A 143 5.47 16.74 15.89
N ALA A 144 4.39 16.22 15.29
CA ALA A 144 3.76 14.97 15.68
C ALA A 144 3.26 14.17 14.47
N ALA A 145 3.04 12.87 14.70
CA ALA A 145 2.28 12.02 13.82
C ALA A 145 0.78 12.31 13.97
N GLY A 146 0.07 12.45 12.87
CA GLY A 146 -1.38 12.44 12.86
C GLY A 146 -1.96 11.04 13.15
N ARG A 147 -3.28 10.98 13.34
CA ARG A 147 -3.98 9.73 13.71
C ARG A 147 -3.84 8.63 12.65
N LEU A 148 -3.90 9.00 11.36
CA LEU A 148 -3.73 8.05 10.27
C LEU A 148 -2.31 7.48 10.27
N LEU A 149 -1.29 8.37 10.29
CA LEU A 149 0.11 7.93 10.32
C LEU A 149 0.39 7.04 11.53
N ALA A 150 -0.04 7.44 12.72
CA ALA A 150 0.16 6.67 13.95
C ALA A 150 -0.50 5.28 13.87
N LYS A 151 -1.76 5.21 13.38
CA LYS A 151 -2.47 3.95 13.22
C LYS A 151 -1.77 3.00 12.23
N GLU A 152 -1.37 3.52 11.08
CA GLU A 152 -0.64 2.74 10.06
C GLU A 152 0.66 2.16 10.62
N VAL A 153 1.43 2.98 11.32
CA VAL A 153 2.70 2.58 11.93
C VAL A 153 2.48 1.52 13.02
N ASP A 154 1.51 1.72 13.90
CA ASP A 154 1.23 0.76 14.99
C ASP A 154 0.76 -0.58 14.45
N VAL A 155 -0.12 -0.58 13.45
CA VAL A 155 -0.61 -1.82 12.81
C VAL A 155 0.54 -2.57 12.13
N LEU A 156 1.30 -1.90 11.26
CA LEU A 156 2.32 -2.55 10.45
C LEU A 156 3.54 -3.00 11.27
N LEU A 157 4.00 -2.18 12.23
CA LEU A 157 5.04 -2.61 13.17
C LEU A 157 4.55 -3.72 14.11
N GLY A 158 3.26 -3.73 14.45
CA GLY A 158 2.64 -4.83 15.18
C GLY A 158 2.75 -6.17 14.46
N LEU A 159 2.55 -6.18 13.13
CA LEU A 159 2.77 -7.36 12.27
C LEU A 159 4.22 -7.84 12.28
N ARG A 160 5.16 -6.89 12.29
CA ARG A 160 6.59 -7.19 12.27
C ARG A 160 7.12 -7.68 13.61
N ASP A 161 6.76 -7.00 14.70
CA ASP A 161 7.41 -7.15 15.99
C ASP A 161 6.74 -8.21 16.86
N ASN A 162 5.41 -8.33 16.81
CA ASN A 162 4.65 -9.21 17.71
C ASN A 162 3.29 -9.66 17.14
N PRO A 163 3.25 -10.34 15.97
CA PRO A 163 2.00 -10.85 15.42
C PRO A 163 1.42 -11.95 16.29
N LYS A 164 0.09 -12.04 16.35
CA LYS A 164 -0.57 -13.23 16.91
C LYS A 164 -0.40 -14.40 15.94
N ARG A 165 0.00 -15.56 16.46
CA ARG A 165 0.29 -16.73 15.61
C ARG A 165 -0.87 -17.74 15.61
N PRO A 166 -1.07 -18.47 14.49
CA PRO A 166 -0.28 -18.45 13.24
C PRO A 166 -0.43 -17.11 12.48
N PHE A 167 0.67 -16.63 11.90
CA PHE A 167 0.70 -15.48 11.02
C PHE A 167 0.90 -15.92 9.56
N VAL A 168 -0.08 -15.68 8.71
CA VAL A 168 -0.06 -15.98 7.28
C VAL A 168 0.10 -14.68 6.50
N ALA A 169 1.15 -14.61 5.68
CA ALA A 169 1.34 -13.52 4.72
C ALA A 169 0.97 -14.00 3.31
N ILE A 170 0.20 -13.20 2.57
CA ILE A 170 -0.26 -13.50 1.21
C ILE A 170 0.31 -12.45 0.28
N LEU A 171 1.11 -12.86 -0.68
CA LEU A 171 1.75 -11.98 -1.63
C LEU A 171 1.40 -12.38 -3.07
N GLY A 172 0.84 -11.44 -3.80
CA GLY A 172 0.55 -11.55 -5.21
C GLY A 172 1.15 -10.42 -6.03
N GLY A 173 0.74 -10.33 -7.28
CA GLY A 173 1.22 -9.33 -8.22
C GLY A 173 2.07 -9.92 -9.33
N SER A 174 2.65 -9.07 -10.17
CA SER A 174 3.24 -9.49 -11.43
C SER A 174 4.72 -9.90 -11.32
N LYS A 175 5.51 -9.26 -10.45
CA LYS A 175 6.97 -9.36 -10.43
C LYS A 175 7.53 -9.69 -9.06
N VAL A 176 8.48 -10.62 -9.02
CA VAL A 176 9.28 -10.93 -7.83
C VAL A 176 10.21 -9.77 -7.47
N SER A 177 10.84 -9.16 -8.48
CA SER A 177 11.81 -8.07 -8.29
C SER A 177 11.25 -6.90 -7.49
N ASP A 178 9.96 -6.61 -7.64
CA ASP A 178 9.29 -5.51 -6.93
C ASP A 178 9.00 -5.84 -5.44
N LYS A 179 9.07 -7.13 -5.06
CA LYS A 179 8.66 -7.63 -3.73
C LYS A 179 9.70 -8.50 -3.04
N LEU A 180 10.87 -8.72 -3.64
CA LEU A 180 11.87 -9.65 -3.10
C LEU A 180 12.20 -9.37 -1.63
N LYS A 181 12.52 -8.12 -1.30
CA LYS A 181 12.86 -7.72 0.06
C LYS A 181 11.69 -7.86 1.05
N VAL A 182 10.47 -7.58 0.59
CA VAL A 182 9.25 -7.80 1.40
C VAL A 182 9.03 -9.28 1.66
N ILE A 183 9.26 -10.15 0.64
CA ILE A 183 9.20 -11.60 0.81
C ILE A 183 10.23 -12.04 1.87
N GLU A 184 11.48 -11.58 1.77
CA GLU A 184 12.53 -11.88 2.73
C GLU A 184 12.19 -11.42 4.16
N ALA A 185 11.65 -10.20 4.31
CA ALA A 185 11.24 -9.65 5.60
C ALA A 185 10.09 -10.46 6.20
N LEU A 186 9.04 -10.75 5.43
CA LEU A 186 7.90 -11.54 5.88
C LEU A 186 8.27 -12.99 6.21
N LEU A 187 9.19 -13.61 5.47
CA LEU A 187 9.75 -14.92 5.81
C LEU A 187 10.53 -14.92 7.14
N GLY A 188 10.90 -13.76 7.65
CA GLY A 188 11.51 -13.59 8.97
C GLY A 188 10.50 -13.58 10.12
N VAL A 189 9.24 -13.25 9.85
CA VAL A 189 8.21 -12.99 10.89
C VAL A 189 6.94 -13.81 10.74
N ALA A 190 6.49 -14.13 9.52
CA ALA A 190 5.34 -14.97 9.26
C ALA A 190 5.64 -16.46 9.45
N ASP A 191 4.61 -17.23 9.80
CA ASP A 191 4.69 -18.69 9.87
C ASP A 191 4.62 -19.31 8.48
N GLU A 192 3.87 -18.68 7.57
CA GLU A 192 3.75 -19.07 6.17
C GLU A 192 3.62 -17.85 5.26
N VAL A 193 4.20 -17.96 4.04
CA VAL A 193 4.07 -16.96 2.98
C VAL A 193 3.43 -17.62 1.76
N LEU A 194 2.20 -17.27 1.45
CA LEU A 194 1.45 -17.74 0.30
C LEU A 194 1.78 -16.84 -0.90
N ILE A 195 2.30 -17.41 -1.97
CA ILE A 195 2.70 -16.67 -3.17
C ILE A 195 1.72 -16.96 -4.30
N GLY A 196 1.09 -15.90 -4.86
CA GLY A 196 0.20 -16.00 -6.00
C GLY A 196 0.56 -14.99 -7.10
N GLY A 197 -0.36 -14.78 -8.05
CA GLY A 197 -0.17 -13.84 -9.15
C GLY A 197 0.94 -14.26 -10.12
N GLY A 198 1.31 -13.36 -11.03
CA GLY A 198 2.33 -13.63 -12.05
C GLY A 198 3.70 -13.98 -11.50
N MET A 199 4.02 -13.49 -10.31
CA MET A 199 5.30 -13.76 -9.65
C MET A 199 5.51 -15.24 -9.31
N CYS A 200 4.45 -16.05 -9.11
CA CYS A 200 4.58 -17.48 -8.81
C CYS A 200 5.26 -18.28 -9.92
N PHE A 201 5.16 -17.83 -11.19
CA PHE A 201 5.78 -18.51 -12.31
C PHE A 201 7.31 -18.42 -12.31
N THR A 202 7.88 -17.36 -11.73
CA THR A 202 9.34 -17.28 -11.52
C THR A 202 9.80 -18.29 -10.48
N PHE A 203 9.02 -18.51 -9.40
CA PHE A 203 9.28 -19.58 -8.43
C PHE A 203 9.09 -20.97 -9.05
N TRP A 204 8.07 -21.17 -9.89
CA TRP A 204 7.89 -22.45 -10.61
C TRP A 204 9.06 -22.74 -11.55
N ALA A 205 9.55 -21.72 -12.28
CA ALA A 205 10.74 -21.87 -13.12
C ALA A 205 11.99 -22.23 -12.29
N ALA A 206 12.13 -21.66 -11.09
CA ALA A 206 13.22 -22.02 -10.16
C ALA A 206 13.13 -23.48 -9.68
N GLN A 207 11.92 -24.06 -9.63
CA GLN A 207 11.70 -25.48 -9.37
C GLN A 207 11.85 -26.38 -10.61
N GLY A 208 12.05 -25.80 -11.81
CA GLY A 208 12.20 -26.54 -13.07
C GLY A 208 10.88 -26.89 -13.76
N HIS A 209 9.76 -26.30 -13.34
CA HIS A 209 8.47 -26.49 -14.02
C HIS A 209 8.42 -25.75 -15.37
N ALA A 210 7.69 -26.31 -16.33
CA ALA A 210 7.39 -25.64 -17.58
C ALA A 210 6.27 -24.59 -17.34
N ILE A 211 6.53 -23.32 -17.64
CA ILE A 211 5.63 -22.21 -17.36
C ILE A 211 4.91 -21.65 -18.60
N GLY A 212 5.12 -22.29 -19.78
CA GLY A 212 4.55 -21.81 -21.05
C GLY A 212 4.96 -20.36 -21.37
N ASP A 213 3.98 -19.55 -21.74
CA ASP A 213 4.14 -18.14 -22.06
C ASP A 213 3.70 -17.23 -20.88
N SER A 214 3.73 -17.77 -19.64
CA SER A 214 3.39 -17.02 -18.43
C SER A 214 4.39 -15.90 -18.16
N LEU A 215 3.97 -14.90 -17.39
CA LEU A 215 4.86 -13.83 -16.94
C LEU A 215 6.01 -14.40 -16.13
N PHE A 216 7.25 -13.98 -16.43
CA PHE A 216 8.44 -14.59 -15.89
C PHE A 216 9.60 -13.60 -15.86
N GLU A 217 10.41 -13.64 -14.80
CA GLU A 217 11.61 -12.84 -14.64
C GLU A 217 12.86 -13.76 -14.60
N PRO A 218 13.57 -13.97 -15.73
CA PRO A 218 14.73 -14.85 -15.78
C PRO A 218 15.82 -14.49 -14.78
N ASP A 219 16.06 -13.21 -14.57
CA ASP A 219 17.10 -12.68 -13.68
C ASP A 219 16.78 -12.91 -12.19
N MET A 220 15.54 -13.31 -11.85
CA MET A 220 15.11 -13.57 -10.48
C MET A 220 15.05 -15.05 -10.11
N VAL A 221 15.33 -15.95 -11.04
CA VAL A 221 15.26 -17.41 -10.82
C VAL A 221 16.19 -17.87 -9.71
N ASP A 222 17.43 -17.39 -9.70
CA ASP A 222 18.42 -17.78 -8.69
C ASP A 222 18.03 -17.27 -7.29
N ALA A 223 17.44 -16.07 -7.21
CA ALA A 223 16.93 -15.53 -5.95
C ALA A 223 15.73 -16.32 -5.44
N CYS A 224 14.77 -16.67 -6.30
CA CYS A 224 13.65 -17.53 -5.95
C CYS A 224 14.12 -18.91 -5.48
N LYS A 225 15.10 -19.51 -6.15
CA LYS A 225 15.69 -20.77 -5.76
C LYS A 225 16.34 -20.69 -4.37
N ALA A 226 17.10 -19.64 -4.11
CA ALA A 226 17.73 -19.44 -2.80
C ALA A 226 16.69 -19.33 -1.67
N LEU A 227 15.56 -18.65 -1.91
CA LEU A 227 14.45 -18.54 -0.95
C LEU A 227 13.80 -19.91 -0.68
N LEU A 228 13.58 -20.72 -1.71
CA LEU A 228 13.03 -22.08 -1.58
C LEU A 228 14.00 -23.00 -0.83
N ASP A 229 15.29 -22.96 -1.18
CA ASP A 229 16.34 -23.80 -0.59
C ASP A 229 16.62 -23.42 0.89
N ALA A 230 16.28 -22.21 1.32
CA ALA A 230 16.38 -21.77 2.71
C ALA A 230 15.43 -22.50 3.67
N GLY A 231 14.56 -23.38 3.16
CA GLY A 231 13.63 -24.20 3.95
C GLY A 231 12.58 -23.40 4.68
N LYS A 232 12.28 -22.18 4.19
CA LYS A 232 11.25 -21.32 4.75
C LYS A 232 9.86 -21.69 4.21
N ALA A 233 8.82 -21.40 4.97
CA ALA A 233 7.46 -21.79 4.67
C ALA A 233 6.85 -20.95 3.53
N ILE A 234 7.34 -21.15 2.32
CA ILE A 234 6.74 -20.61 1.09
C ILE A 234 5.76 -21.64 0.54
N VAL A 235 4.52 -21.21 0.34
CA VAL A 235 3.48 -22.02 -0.29
C VAL A 235 3.20 -21.46 -1.68
N LEU A 236 3.43 -22.28 -2.70
CA LEU A 236 3.21 -21.94 -4.10
C LEU A 236 1.91 -22.55 -4.62
N PRO A 237 1.29 -21.98 -5.66
CA PRO A 237 0.12 -22.58 -6.28
C PRO A 237 0.37 -24.01 -6.74
N SER A 238 -0.59 -24.90 -6.50
CA SER A 238 -0.62 -26.27 -7.00
C SER A 238 -1.34 -26.40 -8.35
N ASP A 239 -2.17 -25.39 -8.68
CA ASP A 239 -2.87 -25.24 -9.95
C ASP A 239 -3.11 -23.77 -10.30
N VAL A 240 -3.39 -23.51 -11.56
CA VAL A 240 -3.67 -22.18 -12.11
C VAL A 240 -4.79 -22.22 -13.13
N THR A 241 -5.46 -21.09 -13.30
CA THR A 241 -6.33 -20.81 -14.45
C THR A 241 -5.45 -20.24 -15.56
N ALA A 242 -5.44 -20.90 -16.70
CA ALA A 242 -4.59 -20.58 -17.83
C ALA A 242 -5.39 -20.16 -19.07
N LEU A 243 -4.83 -19.21 -19.83
CA LEU A 243 -5.33 -18.74 -21.12
C LEU A 243 -4.50 -19.34 -22.25
N GLY A 244 -5.18 -19.99 -23.19
CA GLY A 244 -4.59 -20.68 -24.31
C GLY A 244 -4.15 -19.79 -25.48
N PRO A 245 -3.53 -20.39 -26.50
CA PRO A 245 -3.06 -19.68 -27.68
C PRO A 245 -4.14 -18.84 -28.35
N GLY A 246 -3.78 -17.65 -28.81
CA GLY A 246 -4.69 -16.71 -29.47
C GLY A 246 -5.58 -15.90 -28.53
N GLY A 247 -5.63 -16.24 -27.24
CA GLY A 247 -6.36 -15.46 -26.25
C GLY A 247 -5.61 -14.20 -25.84
N GLU A 248 -6.35 -13.10 -25.66
CA GLU A 248 -5.85 -11.84 -25.16
C GLU A 248 -6.55 -11.46 -23.85
N LEU A 249 -5.79 -10.89 -22.91
CA LEU A 249 -6.36 -10.32 -21.67
C LEU A 249 -7.24 -9.12 -22.02
N PHE A 250 -8.32 -8.95 -21.27
CA PHE A 250 -9.30 -7.86 -21.44
C PHE A 250 -10.03 -7.85 -22.79
N LYS A 251 -9.88 -8.90 -23.57
CA LYS A 251 -10.51 -9.07 -24.89
C LYS A 251 -11.10 -10.47 -25.02
N PRO A 252 -12.21 -10.79 -24.34
CA PRO A 252 -12.82 -12.11 -24.41
C PRO A 252 -13.22 -12.50 -25.84
N GLU A 253 -13.49 -11.52 -26.70
CA GLU A 253 -13.83 -11.72 -28.13
C GLU A 253 -12.64 -12.19 -28.96
N ALA A 254 -11.40 -12.00 -28.52
CA ALA A 254 -10.22 -12.52 -29.22
C ALA A 254 -10.12 -14.06 -29.15
N GLY A 255 -10.99 -14.71 -28.37
CA GLY A 255 -10.99 -16.16 -28.19
C GLY A 255 -9.93 -16.61 -27.17
N GLY A 256 -9.36 -17.80 -27.42
CA GLY A 256 -8.46 -18.47 -26.47
C GLY A 256 -9.23 -19.34 -25.47
N GLU A 257 -8.82 -20.60 -25.37
CA GLU A 257 -9.40 -21.52 -24.38
C GLU A 257 -8.97 -21.08 -22.97
N VAL A 258 -9.89 -21.09 -22.03
CA VAL A 258 -9.59 -20.94 -20.60
C VAL A 258 -9.71 -22.31 -19.94
N ARG A 259 -8.67 -22.76 -19.23
CA ARG A 259 -8.70 -24.05 -18.55
C ARG A 259 -7.91 -24.02 -17.24
N GLN A 260 -8.22 -24.98 -16.39
CA GLN A 260 -7.40 -25.30 -15.22
C GLN A 260 -6.18 -26.13 -15.64
N ALA A 261 -5.04 -25.81 -15.04
CA ALA A 261 -3.79 -26.51 -15.28
C ALA A 261 -3.04 -26.71 -13.95
N GLY A 262 -2.35 -27.83 -13.80
CA GLY A 262 -1.41 -28.05 -12.69
C GLY A 262 -0.14 -27.20 -12.86
N THR A 263 0.93 -27.63 -12.20
CA THR A 263 2.22 -26.92 -12.13
C THR A 263 3.04 -26.90 -13.43
N SER A 264 2.48 -27.37 -14.55
CA SER A 264 3.17 -27.40 -15.85
C SER A 264 2.26 -26.88 -16.95
N LEU A 265 2.74 -25.88 -17.66
CA LEU A 265 2.04 -25.24 -18.78
C LEU A 265 2.81 -25.46 -20.07
N PRO A 266 2.15 -25.93 -21.16
CA PRO A 266 2.80 -26.06 -22.46
C PRO A 266 3.01 -24.70 -23.13
N ALA A 267 3.89 -24.64 -24.13
CA ALA A 267 4.11 -23.45 -24.95
C ALA A 267 2.78 -22.93 -25.53
N GLY A 268 2.64 -21.61 -25.62
CA GLY A 268 1.43 -20.92 -26.07
C GLY A 268 0.36 -20.73 -24.99
N TRP A 269 0.50 -21.35 -23.82
CA TRP A 269 -0.39 -21.17 -22.69
C TRP A 269 0.24 -20.26 -21.64
N LYS A 270 -0.55 -19.38 -21.03
CA LYS A 270 -0.11 -18.49 -19.95
C LYS A 270 -1.03 -18.62 -18.74
N GLY A 271 -0.45 -18.82 -17.57
CA GLY A 271 -1.19 -18.75 -16.31
C GLY A 271 -1.54 -17.29 -16.00
N VAL A 272 -2.76 -17.06 -15.56
CA VAL A 272 -3.32 -15.71 -15.37
C VAL A 272 -4.02 -15.50 -14.04
N ASP A 273 -4.35 -16.60 -13.33
CA ASP A 273 -4.91 -16.60 -11.99
C ASP A 273 -4.52 -17.89 -11.27
N ILE A 274 -4.60 -17.94 -9.94
CA ILE A 274 -4.52 -19.21 -9.22
C ILE A 274 -5.71 -20.10 -9.56
N GLY A 275 -5.51 -21.42 -9.49
CA GLY A 275 -6.57 -22.37 -9.73
C GLY A 275 -7.46 -22.63 -8.50
N PRO A 276 -8.57 -23.35 -8.67
CA PRO A 276 -9.52 -23.62 -7.58
C PRO A 276 -8.93 -24.49 -6.46
N GLY A 277 -8.00 -25.39 -6.77
CA GLY A 277 -7.29 -26.19 -5.77
C GLY A 277 -6.41 -25.34 -4.89
N THR A 278 -5.65 -24.43 -5.49
CA THR A 278 -4.83 -23.44 -4.77
C THR A 278 -5.69 -22.49 -3.94
N ALA A 279 -6.79 -21.99 -4.51
CA ALA A 279 -7.70 -21.09 -3.81
C ALA A 279 -8.30 -21.76 -2.55
N ALA A 280 -8.68 -23.02 -2.64
CA ALA A 280 -9.15 -23.80 -1.49
C ALA A 280 -8.04 -24.00 -0.44
N GLU A 281 -6.84 -24.40 -0.85
CA GLU A 281 -5.71 -24.58 0.06
C GLU A 281 -5.33 -23.27 0.77
N PHE A 282 -5.29 -22.14 0.04
CA PHE A 282 -5.02 -20.83 0.64
C PHE A 282 -6.12 -20.44 1.62
N GLY A 283 -7.40 -20.70 1.26
CA GLY A 283 -8.55 -20.46 2.14
C GLY A 283 -8.46 -21.22 3.47
N ASP A 284 -8.08 -22.49 3.45
CA ASP A 284 -7.91 -23.32 4.66
C ASP A 284 -6.80 -22.74 5.56
N ARG A 285 -5.65 -22.33 4.99
CA ARG A 285 -4.56 -21.72 5.76
C ARG A 285 -4.94 -20.37 6.35
N ILE A 286 -5.68 -19.55 5.61
CA ILE A 286 -6.23 -18.27 6.08
C ILE A 286 -7.20 -18.47 7.25
N ALA A 287 -8.06 -19.49 7.17
CA ALA A 287 -9.04 -19.78 8.21
C ALA A 287 -8.38 -20.20 9.55
N GLU A 288 -7.22 -20.86 9.51
CA GLU A 288 -6.45 -21.28 10.69
C GLU A 288 -5.58 -20.17 11.28
N ALA A 289 -5.41 -19.04 10.58
CA ALA A 289 -4.56 -17.93 11.00
C ALA A 289 -5.14 -17.18 12.20
N ARG A 290 -4.27 -16.43 12.88
CA ARG A 290 -4.61 -15.41 13.89
C ARG A 290 -4.25 -14.01 13.45
N THR A 291 -3.34 -13.92 12.47
CA THR A 291 -2.95 -12.70 11.80
C THR A 291 -2.83 -12.99 10.31
N VAL A 292 -3.39 -12.13 9.49
CA VAL A 292 -3.28 -12.21 8.02
C VAL A 292 -2.78 -10.87 7.49
N PHE A 293 -1.76 -10.90 6.66
CA PHE A 293 -1.33 -9.77 5.84
C PHE A 293 -1.47 -10.13 4.37
N TRP A 294 -2.19 -9.34 3.60
CA TRP A 294 -2.38 -9.56 2.17
C TRP A 294 -1.91 -8.35 1.35
N ASN A 295 -1.06 -8.59 0.34
CA ASN A 295 -0.60 -7.57 -0.59
C ASN A 295 -0.44 -8.11 -2.01
N GLY A 296 -1.28 -7.65 -2.92
CA GLY A 296 -1.29 -7.97 -4.35
C GLY A 296 -2.27 -9.08 -4.73
N PRO A 297 -2.92 -8.96 -5.90
CA PRO A 297 -3.91 -9.91 -6.37
C PRO A 297 -3.29 -11.24 -6.77
N MET A 298 -4.12 -12.29 -6.76
CA MET A 298 -3.72 -13.64 -7.11
C MET A 298 -3.77 -13.91 -8.62
N GLY A 299 -4.40 -13.04 -9.37
CA GLY A 299 -4.57 -13.11 -10.82
C GLY A 299 -4.95 -11.76 -11.42
N VAL A 300 -5.32 -11.75 -12.68
CA VAL A 300 -5.79 -10.57 -13.43
C VAL A 300 -7.28 -10.38 -13.14
N PHE A 301 -7.61 -9.94 -11.91
CA PHE A 301 -8.99 -9.88 -11.40
C PHE A 301 -9.87 -8.84 -12.12
N GLU A 302 -9.27 -7.91 -12.84
CA GLU A 302 -9.97 -6.92 -13.66
C GLU A 302 -10.57 -7.54 -14.93
N ASP A 303 -10.12 -8.74 -15.32
CA ASP A 303 -10.74 -9.54 -16.37
C ASP A 303 -11.66 -10.58 -15.71
N PRO A 304 -13.00 -10.51 -15.93
CA PRO A 304 -13.95 -11.40 -15.23
C PRO A 304 -13.70 -12.90 -15.43
N ARG A 305 -12.91 -13.28 -16.45
CA ARG A 305 -12.54 -14.69 -16.68
C ARG A 305 -11.51 -15.19 -15.65
N PHE A 306 -10.81 -14.28 -14.95
CA PHE A 306 -9.64 -14.57 -14.12
C PHE A 306 -9.70 -13.89 -12.74
N GLU A 307 -10.90 -13.51 -12.29
CA GLU A 307 -11.10 -12.90 -10.97
C GLU A 307 -11.26 -13.92 -9.84
N ALA A 308 -11.55 -15.18 -10.19
CA ALA A 308 -12.01 -16.18 -9.22
C ALA A 308 -11.00 -16.48 -8.10
N GLY A 309 -9.72 -16.55 -8.41
CA GLY A 309 -8.67 -16.78 -7.41
C GLY A 309 -8.49 -15.61 -6.46
N THR A 310 -8.46 -14.39 -6.98
CA THR A 310 -8.37 -13.18 -6.16
C THR A 310 -9.62 -13.01 -5.30
N ARG A 311 -10.81 -13.26 -5.85
CA ARG A 311 -12.08 -13.22 -5.12
C ARG A 311 -12.09 -14.23 -3.97
N ALA A 312 -11.71 -15.48 -4.21
CA ALA A 312 -11.70 -16.52 -3.19
C ALA A 312 -10.76 -16.17 -2.02
N VAL A 313 -9.59 -15.63 -2.30
CA VAL A 313 -8.67 -15.15 -1.26
C VAL A 313 -9.26 -13.95 -0.51
N ALA A 314 -9.85 -12.97 -1.21
CA ALA A 314 -10.50 -11.82 -0.60
C ALA A 314 -11.64 -12.24 0.35
N GLU A 315 -12.50 -13.18 -0.07
CA GLU A 315 -13.58 -13.75 0.74
C GLU A 315 -13.02 -14.49 1.96
N ALA A 316 -11.98 -15.32 1.79
CA ALA A 316 -11.35 -16.02 2.91
C ALA A 316 -10.75 -15.04 3.94
N VAL A 317 -10.10 -13.95 3.49
CA VAL A 317 -9.56 -12.89 4.36
C VAL A 317 -10.68 -12.13 5.05
N ALA A 318 -11.82 -11.89 4.39
CA ALA A 318 -12.97 -11.22 4.98
C ALA A 318 -13.74 -12.11 5.98
N ASP A 319 -13.72 -13.43 5.79
CA ASP A 319 -14.48 -14.40 6.60
C ASP A 319 -13.72 -14.92 7.82
N THR A 320 -12.39 -14.75 7.86
CA THR A 320 -11.58 -15.27 8.98
C THR A 320 -11.81 -14.48 10.28
N SER A 321 -11.57 -15.12 11.42
CA SER A 321 -11.54 -14.47 12.73
C SER A 321 -10.14 -13.90 13.08
N ALA A 322 -9.18 -14.01 12.18
CA ALA A 322 -7.84 -13.44 12.33
C ALA A 322 -7.89 -11.90 12.31
N PHE A 323 -6.87 -11.25 12.86
CA PHE A 323 -6.64 -9.84 12.60
C PHE A 323 -6.13 -9.67 11.17
N THR A 324 -6.88 -8.95 10.34
CA THR A 324 -6.65 -8.84 8.90
C THR A 324 -6.12 -7.47 8.51
N VAL A 325 -4.98 -7.47 7.78
CA VAL A 325 -4.36 -6.28 7.23
C VAL A 325 -4.17 -6.45 5.73
N VAL A 326 -4.73 -5.53 4.96
CA VAL A 326 -4.59 -5.53 3.49
C VAL A 326 -3.84 -4.29 3.05
N GLY A 327 -2.77 -4.47 2.29
CA GLY A 327 -1.94 -3.38 1.77
C GLY A 327 -1.83 -3.41 0.26
N GLY A 328 -1.58 -2.23 -0.32
CA GLY A 328 -1.42 -2.07 -1.77
C GLY A 328 -2.71 -1.69 -2.49
N GLY A 329 -2.56 -0.82 -3.51
CA GLY A 329 -3.68 -0.27 -4.25
C GLY A 329 -4.51 -1.33 -4.98
N ASP A 330 -3.86 -2.33 -5.58
CA ASP A 330 -4.55 -3.39 -6.33
C ASP A 330 -5.36 -4.31 -5.40
N SER A 331 -4.84 -4.63 -4.20
CA SER A 331 -5.58 -5.42 -3.22
C SER A 331 -6.79 -4.66 -2.67
N ALA A 332 -6.62 -3.36 -2.39
CA ALA A 332 -7.73 -2.51 -1.97
C ALA A 332 -8.78 -2.36 -3.08
N ALA A 333 -8.36 -2.24 -4.35
CA ALA A 333 -9.25 -2.21 -5.49
C ALA A 333 -10.03 -3.52 -5.66
N ALA A 334 -9.38 -4.68 -5.44
CA ALA A 334 -10.05 -5.97 -5.45
C ALA A 334 -11.10 -6.09 -4.34
N LEU A 335 -10.78 -5.66 -3.11
CA LEU A 335 -11.75 -5.63 -2.01
C LEU A 335 -12.98 -4.77 -2.36
N ALA A 336 -12.73 -3.55 -2.87
CA ALA A 336 -13.82 -2.65 -3.27
C ALA A 336 -14.66 -3.23 -4.43
N GLN A 337 -14.03 -3.89 -5.42
CA GLN A 337 -14.75 -4.56 -6.52
C GLN A 337 -15.66 -5.68 -6.01
N PHE A 338 -15.29 -6.33 -4.90
CA PHE A 338 -16.01 -7.46 -4.34
C PHE A 338 -16.91 -7.07 -3.14
N ASP A 339 -17.00 -5.77 -2.80
CA ASP A 339 -17.77 -5.25 -1.66
C ASP A 339 -17.35 -5.86 -0.31
N LEU A 340 -16.03 -6.02 -0.08
CA LEU A 340 -15.46 -6.68 1.10
C LEU A 340 -14.60 -5.77 1.99
N ASP A 341 -14.36 -4.52 1.63
CA ASP A 341 -13.48 -3.59 2.33
C ASP A 341 -13.90 -3.31 3.78
N ASP A 342 -15.21 -3.20 4.05
CA ASP A 342 -15.77 -3.00 5.39
C ASP A 342 -15.58 -4.19 6.34
N ARG A 343 -15.13 -5.34 5.83
CA ARG A 343 -14.94 -6.59 6.58
C ARG A 343 -13.49 -6.86 6.96
N ILE A 344 -12.59 -5.93 6.63
CA ILE A 344 -11.15 -6.01 6.90
C ILE A 344 -10.82 -5.09 8.08
N ASP A 345 -10.05 -5.58 9.07
CA ASP A 345 -9.69 -4.78 10.24
C ASP A 345 -8.85 -3.55 9.90
N HIS A 346 -7.96 -3.66 8.91
CA HIS A 346 -7.15 -2.54 8.44
C HIS A 346 -6.80 -2.64 6.95
N VAL A 347 -7.34 -1.71 6.16
CA VAL A 347 -6.91 -1.49 4.77
C VAL A 347 -5.92 -0.33 4.77
N SER A 348 -4.65 -0.64 4.51
CA SER A 348 -3.59 0.36 4.51
C SER A 348 -3.67 1.28 3.30
N THR A 349 -3.59 2.58 3.54
CA THR A 349 -3.56 3.62 2.51
C THR A 349 -2.15 3.88 1.96
N GLY A 350 -1.13 3.25 2.57
CA GLY A 350 0.28 3.57 2.37
C GLY A 350 0.91 3.08 1.07
N GLY A 351 0.32 2.09 0.41
CA GLY A 351 0.91 1.52 -0.81
C GLY A 351 2.36 1.06 -0.60
N GLY A 352 3.32 1.68 -1.29
CA GLY A 352 4.75 1.37 -1.16
C GLY A 352 5.31 1.62 0.25
N ALA A 353 4.81 2.63 0.96
CA ALA A 353 5.27 2.93 2.32
C ALA A 353 4.97 1.79 3.31
N SER A 354 3.86 1.06 3.13
CA SER A 354 3.50 -0.08 3.97
C SER A 354 4.50 -1.22 3.82
N LEU A 355 4.90 -1.51 2.58
CA LEU A 355 5.88 -2.55 2.29
C LEU A 355 7.27 -2.17 2.82
N GLU A 356 7.71 -0.92 2.60
CA GLU A 356 9.00 -0.42 3.08
C GLU A 356 9.06 -0.39 4.61
N LEU A 357 7.95 -0.05 5.29
CA LEU A 357 7.90 -0.11 6.76
C LEU A 357 8.00 -1.55 7.28
N LEU A 358 7.37 -2.52 6.63
CA LEU A 358 7.50 -3.94 6.96
C LEU A 358 8.92 -4.46 6.71
N GLU A 359 9.55 -4.01 5.64
CA GLU A 359 10.91 -4.37 5.24
C GLU A 359 11.96 -3.79 6.20
N GLU A 360 11.97 -2.46 6.32
CA GLU A 360 13.05 -1.73 7.00
C GLU A 360 12.75 -1.50 8.50
N GLY A 361 11.48 -1.53 8.92
CA GLY A 361 11.03 -1.21 10.27
C GLY A 361 11.06 0.28 10.61
N ASP A 362 11.42 1.12 9.65
CA ASP A 362 11.48 2.56 9.80
C ASP A 362 11.30 3.27 8.45
N LEU A 363 10.87 4.54 8.50
CA LEU A 363 10.72 5.39 7.32
C LEU A 363 11.39 6.76 7.55
N PRO A 364 11.86 7.45 6.50
CA PRO A 364 12.42 8.80 6.62
C PRO A 364 11.53 9.78 7.39
N GLY A 365 10.22 9.79 7.13
CA GLY A 365 9.27 10.65 7.83
C GLY A 365 9.12 10.32 9.32
N LEU A 366 9.19 9.06 9.70
CA LEU A 366 9.13 8.64 11.11
C LEU A 366 10.42 9.01 11.85
N ARG A 367 11.56 8.82 11.19
CA ARG A 367 12.86 9.22 11.72
C ARG A 367 12.93 10.72 11.97
N ALA A 368 12.48 11.53 10.99
CA ALA A 368 12.44 12.97 11.12
C ALA A 368 11.59 13.44 12.32
N LEU A 369 10.39 12.83 12.52
CA LEU A 369 9.55 13.14 13.68
C LEU A 369 10.23 12.81 15.01
N ARG A 370 10.95 11.68 15.11
CA ARG A 370 11.68 11.31 16.35
C ARG A 370 12.90 12.18 16.61
N GLU A 371 13.60 12.61 15.59
CA GLU A 371 14.80 13.45 15.71
C GLU A 371 14.45 14.91 16.03
N GLY A 372 13.31 15.40 15.55
CA GLY A 372 12.82 16.76 15.84
C GLY A 372 12.45 17.03 17.30
N MET A 373 12.21 15.99 18.10
CA MET A 373 11.90 16.11 19.54
C MET A 373 13.14 16.31 20.45
N ARG A 374 14.33 16.40 19.91
CA ARG A 374 15.57 16.51 20.73
C ARG A 374 15.99 17.93 21.02
#